data_9212aa0820b52ec2e0dc3d368ec9b0df
#
_entry.id   9212aa0820b52ec2e0dc3d368ec9b0df
#
_cell.length_a   1.000
_cell.length_b   1.000
_cell.length_c   1.000
_cell.angle_alpha   90.00
_cell.angle_beta   90.00
_cell.angle_gamma   90.00
#
_symmetry.space_group_name_H-M   'P 1'
#
loop_
_entity.id
_entity.type
_entity.pdbx_description
1 polymer ?
#
loop_
_entity_poly.entity_id
_entity_poly.type
_entity_poly.pdbx_seq_one_letter_code
_entity_poly.pdbx_strand_id
1 'polypeptide(L)' 'MELIVNGAGRDLPGGATVADVVREVTAQERGLAVAVNGEVVPRGGWSATVLRDGDRVEVLSAAQGG' A
#
# COMPACT_ATOMS: atom_id res chain seq x y z
N MET A 1 11.09 7.45 -5.59
CA MET A 1 9.77 7.81 -6.14
C MET A 1 8.85 8.25 -5.03
N GLU A 2 7.98 9.17 -5.33
CA GLU A 2 7.03 9.67 -4.36
C GLU A 2 5.69 9.00 -4.52
N LEU A 3 5.13 8.54 -3.40
CA LEU A 3 3.82 7.91 -3.35
C LEU A 3 2.95 8.69 -2.39
N ILE A 4 1.64 8.57 -2.56
CA ILE A 4 0.68 9.13 -1.61
C ILE A 4 0.05 7.94 -0.89
N VAL A 5 0.39 7.78 0.39
CA VAL A 5 -0.06 6.64 1.17
C VAL A 5 -1.00 7.16 2.27
N ASN A 6 -2.25 6.74 2.20
CA ASN A 6 -3.30 7.21 3.11
C ASN A 6 -3.33 8.73 3.20
N GLY A 7 -3.18 9.39 2.06
CA GLY A 7 -3.23 10.84 1.96
C GLY A 7 -1.94 11.58 2.31
N ALA A 8 -0.88 10.87 2.66
CA ALA A 8 0.40 11.48 3.03
C ALA A 8 1.49 11.09 2.03
N GLY A 9 2.33 12.05 1.67
CA GLY A 9 3.45 11.77 0.79
C GLY A 9 4.50 10.91 1.47
N ARG A 10 4.99 9.88 0.77
CA ARG A 10 6.09 9.04 1.22
C ARG A 10 7.04 8.79 0.07
N ASP A 11 8.32 8.81 0.37
CA ASP A 11 9.34 8.54 -0.62
C ASP A 11 9.85 7.12 -0.42
N LEU A 12 9.76 6.30 -1.47
CA LEU A 12 10.27 4.94 -1.47
C LEU A 12 11.20 4.74 -2.66
N PRO A 13 12.10 3.78 -2.60
CA PRO A 13 12.96 3.47 -3.74
C PRO A 13 12.16 3.06 -4.96
N GLY A 14 12.67 3.36 -6.14
CA GLY A 14 12.07 2.87 -7.38
C GLY A 14 12.04 1.35 -7.37
N GLY A 15 10.94 0.80 -7.88
CA GLY A 15 10.73 -0.64 -7.85
C GLY A 15 9.98 -1.14 -6.62
N ALA A 16 9.65 -0.26 -5.67
CA ALA A 16 8.89 -0.66 -4.49
C ALA A 16 7.53 -1.24 -4.90
N THR A 17 7.09 -2.24 -4.15
CA THR A 17 5.83 -2.92 -4.37
C THR A 17 4.81 -2.53 -3.31
N VAL A 18 3.56 -2.96 -3.52
CA VAL A 18 2.52 -2.80 -2.50
C VAL A 18 2.96 -3.45 -1.17
N ALA A 19 3.60 -4.62 -1.23
CA ALA A 19 4.08 -5.28 -0.03
C ALA A 19 5.08 -4.41 0.72
N ASP A 20 5.95 -3.69 0.00
CA ASP A 20 6.92 -2.79 0.62
C ASP A 20 6.23 -1.65 1.35
N VAL A 21 5.20 -1.06 0.73
CA VAL A 21 4.43 0.02 1.35
C VAL A 21 3.75 -0.47 2.61
N VAL A 22 3.13 -1.64 2.57
CA VAL A 22 2.45 -2.19 3.74
C VAL A 22 3.42 -2.35 4.90
N ARG A 23 4.62 -2.87 4.65
CA ARG A 23 5.62 -3.02 5.71
C ARG A 23 6.08 -1.68 6.28
N GLU A 24 6.09 -0.62 5.46
CA GLU A 24 6.49 0.71 5.91
C GLU A 24 5.46 1.36 6.82
N VAL A 25 4.18 1.08 6.63
CA VAL A 25 3.14 1.79 7.36
C VAL A 25 2.53 1.01 8.51
N THR A 26 2.73 -0.30 8.56
CA THR A 26 2.16 -1.10 9.63
C THR A 26 2.97 -2.37 9.86
N ALA A 27 2.98 -2.83 11.11
CA ALA A 27 3.52 -4.14 11.45
C ALA A 27 2.43 -5.22 11.43
N GLN A 28 1.20 -4.83 11.20
CA GLN A 28 0.08 -5.75 11.15
C GLN A 28 0.16 -6.63 9.92
N GLU A 29 -0.07 -7.94 10.08
CA GLU A 29 0.04 -8.88 8.99
C GLU A 29 -1.30 -9.37 8.45
N ARG A 30 -2.37 -9.20 9.22
CA ARG A 30 -3.70 -9.69 8.85
C ARG A 30 -4.73 -8.58 8.94
N GLY A 31 -5.86 -8.80 8.26
CA GLY A 31 -6.97 -7.89 8.32
C GLY A 31 -6.72 -6.58 7.60
N LEU A 32 -5.87 -6.60 6.58
CA LEU A 32 -5.58 -5.41 5.80
C LEU A 32 -6.21 -5.50 4.42
N ALA A 33 -6.64 -4.36 3.92
CA ALA A 33 -7.07 -4.20 2.54
C ALA A 33 -6.25 -3.08 1.92
N VAL A 34 -5.84 -3.27 0.68
CA VAL A 34 -5.03 -2.29 -0.03
C VAL A 34 -5.68 -1.95 -1.36
N ALA A 35 -5.70 -0.67 -1.68
CA ALA A 35 -6.13 -0.20 -3.00
C ALA A 35 -5.03 0.68 -3.58
N VAL A 36 -4.81 0.58 -4.88
CA VAL A 36 -3.88 1.42 -5.62
C VAL A 36 -4.68 2.17 -6.68
N ASN A 37 -4.67 3.49 -6.59
CA ASN A 37 -5.43 4.35 -7.50
C ASN A 37 -6.90 3.92 -7.59
N GLY A 38 -7.47 3.53 -6.45
CA GLY A 38 -8.88 3.13 -6.37
C GLY A 38 -9.16 1.67 -6.70
N GLU A 39 -8.14 0.88 -7.05
CA GLU A 39 -8.34 -0.52 -7.36
C GLU A 39 -7.81 -1.41 -6.25
N VAL A 40 -8.64 -2.33 -5.78
CA VAL A 40 -8.24 -3.26 -4.73
C VAL A 40 -7.17 -4.21 -5.25
N VAL A 41 -6.10 -4.38 -4.47
CA VAL A 41 -5.04 -5.32 -4.76
C VAL A 41 -5.15 -6.48 -3.76
N PRO A 42 -5.51 -7.67 -4.21
CA PRO A 42 -5.58 -8.83 -3.31
C PRO A 42 -4.22 -9.10 -2.67
N ARG A 43 -4.25 -9.63 -1.46
CA ARG A 43 -3.02 -9.89 -0.70
C ARG A 43 -1.99 -10.69 -1.50
N GLY A 44 -2.43 -11.69 -2.24
CA GLY A 44 -1.54 -12.50 -3.05
C GLY A 44 -0.85 -11.74 -4.18
N GLY A 45 -1.34 -10.55 -4.51
CA GLY A 45 -0.73 -9.71 -5.55
C GLY A 45 0.16 -8.60 -5.04
N TRP A 46 0.27 -8.42 -3.70
CA TRP A 46 1.00 -7.28 -3.15
C TRP A 46 2.47 -7.25 -3.54
N SER A 47 3.13 -8.38 -3.48
CA SER A 47 4.56 -8.44 -3.82
C SER A 47 4.84 -8.39 -5.31
N ALA A 48 3.80 -8.61 -6.13
CA ALA A 48 3.93 -8.56 -7.59
C ALA A 48 3.48 -7.21 -8.17
N THR A 49 2.86 -6.35 -7.36
CA THR A 49 2.36 -5.06 -7.84
C THR A 49 3.41 -3.99 -7.61
N VAL A 50 4.14 -3.66 -8.66
CA VAL A 50 5.18 -2.63 -8.62
C VAL A 50 4.52 -1.27 -8.76
N LEU A 51 4.89 -0.35 -7.87
CA LEU A 51 4.31 0.99 -7.83
C LEU A 51 5.10 1.95 -8.70
N ARG A 52 4.47 3.05 -9.07
CA ARG A 52 5.06 4.10 -9.89
C ARG A 52 4.96 5.43 -9.15
N ASP A 53 5.83 6.35 -9.53
CA ASP A 53 5.81 7.70 -8.97
C ASP A 53 4.42 8.31 -9.11
N GLY A 54 3.92 8.88 -8.02
CA GLY A 54 2.61 9.50 -8.01
C GLY A 54 1.45 8.57 -7.68
N ASP A 55 1.69 7.27 -7.56
CA ASP A 55 0.61 6.34 -7.23
C ASP A 55 0.03 6.65 -5.85
N ARG A 56 -1.29 6.48 -5.75
CA ARG A 56 -2.01 6.64 -4.51
C ARG A 56 -2.32 5.27 -3.94
N VAL A 57 -1.83 5.01 -2.73
CA VAL A 57 -1.99 3.72 -2.07
C VAL A 57 -2.80 3.93 -0.80
N GLU A 58 -3.84 3.14 -0.62
CA GLU A 58 -4.66 3.18 0.58
C GLU A 58 -4.54 1.84 1.30
N VAL A 59 -4.14 1.89 2.56
CA VAL A 59 -3.99 0.71 3.40
C VAL A 59 -4.96 0.84 4.55
N LEU A 60 -5.92 -0.06 4.62
CA LEU A 60 -6.97 -0.03 5.63
C LEU A 60 -6.91 -1.28 6.48
N SER A 61 -7.17 -1.12 7.77
CA SER A 61 -7.22 -2.23 8.71
C SER A 61 -8.67 -2.59 8.99
N ALA A 62 -9.00 -3.87 8.86
CA ALA A 62 -10.34 -4.34 9.17
C ALA A 62 -10.70 -4.13 10.63
N ALA A 63 -9.70 -4.16 11.52
CA ALA A 63 -9.93 -3.94 12.94
C ALA A 63 -10.39 -2.52 13.23
N GLN A 64 -10.04 -1.56 12.40
CA GLN A 64 -10.45 -0.17 12.57
C GLN A 64 -11.82 0.11 12.00
N GLY A 65 -12.27 -0.73 11.09
CA GLY A 65 -13.58 -0.58 10.48
C GLY A 65 -14.71 -1.15 11.29
N GLY A 66 -14.37 -1.83 12.37
CA GLY A 66 -15.36 -2.50 13.20
C GLY A 66 -16.12 -1.60 14.12
#